data_eefccd5fd02d99dcf72974eca63817e1
#
_entry.id   eefccd5fd02d99dcf72974eca63817e1
#
_cell.length_a   1.000
_cell.length_b   1.000
_cell.length_c   1.000
_cell.angle_alpha   90.00
_cell.angle_beta   90.00
_cell.angle_gamma   90.00
#
_symmetry.space_group_name_H-M   'P 1'
#
loop_
_entity.id
_entity.type
_entity.pdbx_description
1 polymer ?
#
loop_
_entity_poly.entity_id
_entity_poly.type
_entity_poly.pdbx_seq_one_letter_code
_entity_poly.pdbx_strand_id
1 'polypeptide(L)'
;MTKKIFITRPLPKEVLSAAGLLGEVTVRENTSAMNESEMIDSLVNYDVVLPTLGDIYSEKIFASCNKINARLLANFGVGFNHIDVKVANEHGVKVSNTPGAVTDATADIAMALMLMCCRRTSEGERIVRANKWEAVSYTHLTLPTRRFGG
;
A
#
# COMPACT_ATOMS: atom_id res chain seq x y z
N MET A 1 -2.94 -20.42 -24.34
CA MET A 1 -3.55 -20.53 -23.00
C MET A 1 -3.67 -19.13 -22.41
N THR A 2 -4.84 -18.75 -21.95
CA THR A 2 -5.09 -17.49 -21.27
C THR A 2 -4.40 -17.51 -19.90
N LYS A 3 -3.71 -16.44 -19.53
CA LYS A 3 -3.02 -16.33 -18.24
C LYS A 3 -4.04 -16.14 -17.12
N LYS A 4 -3.83 -16.82 -16.00
CA LYS A 4 -4.63 -16.66 -14.79
C LYS A 4 -3.98 -15.63 -13.87
N ILE A 5 -4.71 -14.58 -13.56
CA ILE A 5 -4.24 -13.44 -12.76
C ILE A 5 -5.05 -13.40 -11.46
N PHE A 6 -4.37 -13.41 -10.32
CA PHE A 6 -4.98 -13.29 -9.01
C PHE A 6 -4.67 -11.93 -8.39
N ILE A 7 -5.70 -11.22 -7.96
CA ILE A 7 -5.59 -9.94 -7.27
C ILE A 7 -6.02 -10.13 -5.83
N THR A 8 -5.11 -9.89 -4.90
CA THR A 8 -5.27 -10.28 -3.49
C THR A 8 -6.25 -9.44 -2.68
N ARG A 9 -6.68 -8.30 -3.22
CA ARG A 9 -7.70 -7.40 -2.64
C ARG A 9 -8.42 -6.62 -3.72
N PRO A 10 -9.62 -6.07 -3.44
CA PRO A 10 -10.29 -5.17 -4.37
C PRO A 10 -9.40 -3.97 -4.71
N LEU A 11 -9.22 -3.72 -5.99
CA LEU A 11 -8.45 -2.60 -6.54
C LEU A 11 -9.35 -1.69 -7.39
N PRO A 12 -8.92 -0.47 -7.73
CA PRO A 12 -9.66 0.41 -8.62
C PRO A 12 -10.05 -0.26 -9.94
N LYS A 13 -11.21 0.13 -10.49
CA LYS A 13 -11.77 -0.49 -11.72
C LYS A 13 -10.83 -0.41 -12.90
N GLU A 14 -10.05 0.66 -13.00
CA GLU A 14 -9.06 0.88 -14.05
C GLU A 14 -7.98 -0.22 -14.03
N VAL A 15 -7.54 -0.60 -12.83
CA VAL A 15 -6.54 -1.68 -12.65
C VAL A 15 -7.14 -3.03 -13.04
N LEU A 16 -8.39 -3.30 -12.60
CA LEU A 16 -9.09 -4.54 -12.95
C LEU A 16 -9.32 -4.65 -14.47
N SER A 17 -9.70 -3.56 -15.10
CA SER A 17 -9.90 -3.51 -16.56
C SER A 17 -8.57 -3.75 -17.30
N ALA A 18 -7.49 -3.12 -16.86
CA ALA A 18 -6.17 -3.32 -17.46
C ALA A 18 -5.68 -4.77 -17.30
N ALA A 19 -5.88 -5.36 -16.11
CA ALA A 19 -5.53 -6.77 -15.88
C ALA A 19 -6.37 -7.71 -16.75
N GLY A 20 -7.65 -7.41 -16.92
CA GLY A 20 -8.56 -8.20 -17.77
C GLY A 20 -8.19 -8.26 -19.26
N LEU A 21 -7.45 -7.26 -19.75
CA LEU A 21 -6.88 -7.29 -21.11
C LEU A 21 -5.72 -8.29 -21.25
N LEU A 22 -5.09 -8.69 -20.13
CA LEU A 22 -3.90 -9.55 -20.10
C LEU A 22 -4.24 -11.01 -19.81
N GLY A 23 -5.40 -11.28 -19.19
CA GLY A 23 -5.77 -12.63 -18.80
C GLY A 23 -7.10 -12.74 -18.07
N GLU A 24 -7.37 -13.95 -17.58
CA GLU A 24 -8.51 -14.24 -16.71
C GLU A 24 -8.20 -13.76 -15.29
N VAL A 25 -8.99 -12.80 -14.78
CA VAL A 25 -8.77 -12.14 -13.50
C VAL A 25 -9.69 -12.73 -12.44
N THR A 26 -9.11 -13.17 -11.34
CA THR A 26 -9.80 -13.50 -10.09
C THR A 26 -9.45 -12.47 -9.04
N VAL A 27 -10.45 -11.84 -8.43
CA VAL A 27 -10.27 -10.85 -7.36
C VAL A 27 -10.74 -11.45 -6.05
N ARG A 28 -9.91 -11.36 -5.02
CA ARG A 28 -10.29 -11.72 -3.65
C ARG A 28 -11.10 -10.57 -3.04
N GLU A 29 -12.30 -10.87 -2.56
CA GLU A 29 -13.22 -9.88 -1.99
C GLU A 29 -12.79 -9.36 -0.60
N ASN A 30 -11.99 -10.14 0.12
CA ASN A 30 -11.55 -9.79 1.46
C ASN A 30 -10.41 -8.77 1.43
N THR A 31 -10.50 -7.75 2.29
CA THR A 31 -9.48 -6.68 2.42
C THR A 31 -8.41 -6.96 3.47
N SER A 32 -8.57 -7.99 4.30
CA SER A 32 -7.53 -8.41 5.25
C SER A 32 -6.35 -9.08 4.53
N ALA A 33 -5.19 -9.13 5.19
CA ALA A 33 -4.04 -9.89 4.70
C ALA A 33 -4.42 -11.36 4.46
N MET A 34 -3.81 -11.95 3.44
CA MET A 34 -3.98 -13.39 3.16
C MET A 34 -3.33 -14.23 4.27
N ASN A 35 -3.95 -15.37 4.55
CA ASN A 35 -3.34 -16.41 5.37
C ASN A 35 -2.34 -17.26 4.55
N GLU A 36 -1.57 -18.13 5.23
CA GLU A 36 -0.56 -18.97 4.57
C GLU A 36 -1.14 -19.85 3.47
N SER A 37 -2.31 -20.46 3.70
CA SER A 37 -2.97 -21.33 2.72
C SER A 37 -3.39 -20.56 1.46
N GLU A 38 -3.94 -19.37 1.60
CA GLU A 38 -4.32 -18.51 0.48
C GLU A 38 -3.10 -18.08 -0.34
N MET A 39 -1.97 -17.76 0.32
CA MET A 39 -0.73 -17.41 -0.36
C MET A 39 -0.14 -18.59 -1.13
N ILE A 40 -0.13 -19.81 -0.54
CA ILE A 40 0.29 -21.02 -1.22
C ILE A 40 -0.61 -21.29 -2.43
N ASP A 41 -1.93 -21.23 -2.26
CA ASP A 41 -2.90 -21.40 -3.34
C ASP A 41 -2.68 -20.43 -4.50
N SER A 42 -2.38 -19.17 -4.19
CA SER A 42 -2.09 -18.15 -5.19
C SER A 42 -0.85 -18.48 -6.04
N LEU A 43 0.20 -19.04 -5.42
CA LEU A 43 1.42 -19.44 -6.13
C LEU A 43 1.24 -20.70 -6.98
N VAL A 44 0.35 -21.60 -6.56
CA VAL A 44 0.11 -22.90 -7.21
C VAL A 44 -0.85 -22.79 -8.38
N ASN A 45 -1.92 -22.01 -8.26
CA ASN A 45 -3.06 -22.04 -9.19
C ASN A 45 -3.09 -20.88 -10.19
N TYR A 46 -2.24 -19.86 -10.03
CA TYR A 46 -2.22 -18.68 -10.90
C TYR A 46 -0.86 -18.47 -11.56
N ASP A 47 -0.85 -17.81 -12.72
CA ASP A 47 0.38 -17.42 -13.44
C ASP A 47 0.97 -16.11 -12.92
N VAL A 48 0.09 -15.18 -12.53
CA VAL A 48 0.46 -13.85 -12.02
C VAL A 48 -0.35 -13.56 -10.78
N VAL A 49 0.32 -13.04 -9.75
CA VAL A 49 -0.33 -12.59 -8.52
C VAL A 49 -0.03 -11.11 -8.33
N LEU A 50 -1.05 -10.32 -7.99
CA LEU A 50 -0.91 -8.94 -7.57
C LEU A 50 -1.06 -8.86 -6.05
N PRO A 51 0.03 -9.05 -5.29
CA PRO A 51 0.00 -8.90 -3.84
C PRO A 51 -0.07 -7.43 -3.45
N THR A 52 -0.55 -7.19 -2.23
CA THR A 52 -0.57 -5.89 -1.59
C THR A 52 0.14 -5.95 -0.25
N LEU A 53 0.30 -4.80 0.42
CA LEU A 53 0.89 -4.74 1.76
C LEU A 53 0.17 -5.68 2.73
N GLY A 54 0.95 -6.49 3.46
CA GLY A 54 0.45 -7.46 4.44
C GLY A 54 0.40 -8.91 3.95
N ASP A 55 0.53 -9.16 2.64
CA ASP A 55 0.61 -10.50 2.07
C ASP A 55 2.08 -10.95 2.10
N ILE A 56 2.47 -11.71 3.14
CA ILE A 56 3.89 -12.00 3.44
C ILE A 56 4.37 -13.25 2.70
N TYR A 57 4.94 -13.08 1.53
CA TYR A 57 5.57 -14.15 0.74
C TYR A 57 7.00 -14.43 1.23
N SER A 58 7.10 -15.11 2.38
CA SER A 58 8.37 -15.52 2.99
C SER A 58 8.90 -16.81 2.40
N GLU A 59 10.17 -17.14 2.71
CA GLU A 59 10.79 -18.44 2.39
C GLU A 59 9.89 -19.62 2.78
N LYS A 60 9.25 -19.57 3.95
CA LYS A 60 8.31 -20.59 4.43
C LYS A 60 7.18 -20.86 3.44
N ILE A 61 6.60 -19.82 2.86
CA ILE A 61 5.50 -19.95 1.88
C ILE A 61 5.97 -20.64 0.61
N PHE A 62 7.12 -20.23 0.07
CA PHE A 62 7.69 -20.86 -1.12
C PHE A 62 8.06 -22.32 -0.86
N ALA A 63 8.68 -22.62 0.28
CA ALA A 63 9.06 -23.98 0.67
C ALA A 63 7.86 -24.92 0.90
N SER A 64 6.70 -24.35 1.25
CA SER A 64 5.46 -25.12 1.44
C SER A 64 4.75 -25.47 0.13
N CYS A 65 5.19 -24.93 -1.01
CA CYS A 65 4.61 -25.22 -2.31
C CYS A 65 5.30 -26.44 -2.95
N ASN A 66 4.55 -27.50 -3.20
CA ASN A 66 5.06 -28.64 -3.97
C ASN A 66 5.40 -28.29 -5.42
N LYS A 67 4.66 -27.36 -6.00
CA LYS A 67 4.83 -26.87 -7.37
C LYS A 67 4.36 -25.43 -7.43
N ILE A 68 5.17 -24.55 -8.00
CA ILE A 68 4.85 -23.14 -8.22
C ILE A 68 4.57 -22.93 -9.71
N ASN A 69 3.36 -22.43 -10.03
CA ASN A 69 2.96 -22.04 -11.37
C ASN A 69 3.14 -20.54 -11.59
N ALA A 70 3.08 -19.74 -10.54
CA ALA A 70 3.27 -18.30 -10.61
C ALA A 70 4.63 -17.94 -11.23
N ARG A 71 4.64 -16.96 -12.11
CA ARG A 71 5.83 -16.46 -12.79
C ARG A 71 6.13 -15.00 -12.43
N LEU A 72 5.15 -14.32 -11.84
CA LEU A 72 5.27 -12.92 -11.47
C LEU A 72 4.45 -12.63 -10.21
N LEU A 73 5.09 -11.98 -9.24
CA LEU A 73 4.44 -11.23 -8.18
C LEU A 73 4.50 -9.74 -8.57
N ALA A 74 3.42 -9.22 -9.13
CA ALA A 74 3.29 -7.81 -9.50
C ALA A 74 2.82 -7.02 -8.28
N ASN A 75 3.74 -6.63 -7.41
CA ASN A 75 3.42 -5.97 -6.15
C ASN A 75 2.74 -4.61 -6.37
N PHE A 76 1.52 -4.48 -5.89
CA PHE A 76 0.77 -3.22 -5.93
C PHE A 76 1.22 -2.31 -4.78
N GLY A 77 2.41 -1.75 -4.92
CA GLY A 77 3.05 -0.87 -3.95
C GLY A 77 4.52 -0.64 -4.25
N VAL A 78 5.10 0.40 -3.64
CA VAL A 78 6.53 0.72 -3.76
C VAL A 78 7.37 -0.22 -2.89
N GLY A 79 6.97 -0.36 -1.61
CA GLY A 79 7.65 -1.24 -0.65
C GLY A 79 7.37 -2.71 -0.96
N PHE A 80 8.39 -3.54 -0.86
CA PHE A 80 8.33 -4.98 -1.14
C PHE A 80 8.97 -5.85 -0.05
N ASN A 81 9.18 -5.31 1.15
CA ASN A 81 9.82 -6.01 2.27
C ASN A 81 9.04 -7.26 2.75
N HIS A 82 7.77 -7.35 2.38
CA HIS A 82 6.89 -8.49 2.65
C HIS A 82 7.06 -9.64 1.64
N ILE A 83 7.91 -9.47 0.63
CA ILE A 83 8.22 -10.49 -0.38
C ILE A 83 9.71 -10.83 -0.30
N ASP A 84 10.04 -12.08 -0.06
CA ASP A 84 11.41 -12.57 -0.18
C ASP A 84 11.77 -12.70 -1.66
N VAL A 85 12.33 -11.61 -2.21
CA VAL A 85 12.68 -11.51 -3.63
C VAL A 85 13.74 -12.53 -4.03
N LYS A 86 14.68 -12.84 -3.13
CA LYS A 86 15.74 -13.82 -3.41
C LYS A 86 15.13 -15.21 -3.59
N VAL A 87 14.35 -15.64 -2.62
CA VAL A 87 13.68 -16.94 -2.68
C VAL A 87 12.70 -17.03 -3.84
N ALA A 88 11.92 -15.96 -4.10
CA ALA A 88 11.03 -15.90 -5.27
C ALA A 88 11.81 -16.19 -6.57
N ASN A 89 12.94 -15.51 -6.77
CA ASN A 89 13.78 -15.69 -7.96
C ASN A 89 14.38 -17.11 -8.06
N GLU A 90 14.79 -17.72 -6.95
CA GLU A 90 15.27 -19.11 -6.90
C GLU A 90 14.20 -20.11 -7.37
N HIS A 91 12.91 -19.78 -7.13
CA HIS A 91 11.77 -20.57 -7.62
C HIS A 91 11.26 -20.12 -9.02
N GLY A 92 11.98 -19.23 -9.69
CA GLY A 92 11.64 -18.74 -11.04
C GLY A 92 10.46 -17.75 -11.05
N VAL A 93 10.12 -17.16 -9.92
CA VAL A 93 9.08 -16.14 -9.78
C VAL A 93 9.73 -14.77 -9.76
N LYS A 94 9.41 -13.94 -10.75
CA LYS A 94 9.88 -12.54 -10.80
C LYS A 94 9.04 -11.66 -9.87
N VAL A 95 9.64 -10.59 -9.36
CA VAL A 95 8.95 -9.60 -8.53
C VAL A 95 9.07 -8.24 -9.19
N SER A 96 7.97 -7.52 -9.30
CA SER A 96 7.94 -6.11 -9.71
C SER A 96 7.23 -5.26 -8.67
N ASN A 97 7.52 -3.97 -8.64
CA ASN A 97 6.87 -2.99 -7.78
C ASN A 97 6.54 -1.71 -8.57
N THR A 98 5.96 -0.70 -7.91
CA THR A 98 5.50 0.54 -8.55
C THR A 98 6.29 1.77 -8.04
N PRO A 99 7.59 1.91 -8.35
CA PRO A 99 8.38 3.05 -7.90
C PRO A 99 7.82 4.36 -8.47
N GLY A 100 7.85 5.42 -7.65
CA GLY A 100 7.40 6.76 -8.03
C GLY A 100 5.89 7.01 -7.98
N ALA A 101 5.06 5.97 -7.98
CA ALA A 101 3.60 6.11 -8.09
C ALA A 101 2.95 6.92 -6.96
N VAL A 102 3.53 6.94 -5.76
CA VAL A 102 2.97 7.61 -4.58
C VAL A 102 3.92 8.66 -3.98
N THR A 103 5.00 9.01 -4.67
CA THR A 103 6.05 9.90 -4.13
C THR A 103 5.48 11.27 -3.75
N ASP A 104 4.78 11.92 -4.67
CA ASP A 104 4.23 13.27 -4.45
C ASP A 104 3.16 13.26 -3.35
N ALA A 105 2.22 12.31 -3.43
CA ALA A 105 1.18 12.17 -2.40
C ALA A 105 1.76 11.91 -1.01
N THR A 106 2.84 11.14 -0.90
CA THR A 106 3.53 10.87 0.37
C THR A 106 4.23 12.13 0.86
N ALA A 107 4.88 12.89 -0.02
CA ALA A 107 5.54 14.15 0.31
C ALA A 107 4.51 15.19 0.79
N ASP A 108 3.37 15.31 0.12
CA ASP A 108 2.29 16.22 0.51
C ASP A 108 1.76 15.91 1.91
N ILE A 109 1.55 14.63 2.23
CA ILE A 109 1.12 14.22 3.58
C ILE A 109 2.21 14.53 4.61
N ALA A 110 3.48 14.32 4.31
CA ALA A 110 4.58 14.65 5.22
C ALA A 110 4.61 16.16 5.52
N MET A 111 4.47 16.99 4.50
CA MET A 111 4.38 18.45 4.64
C MET A 111 3.12 18.88 5.41
N ALA A 112 1.98 18.28 5.11
CA ALA A 112 0.74 18.55 5.84
C ALA A 112 0.87 18.21 7.33
N LEU A 113 1.41 17.06 7.68
CA LEU A 113 1.64 16.64 9.06
C LEU A 113 2.60 17.57 9.79
N MET A 114 3.68 18.00 9.12
CA MET A 114 4.63 18.97 9.68
C MET A 114 3.92 20.29 10.00
N LEU A 115 3.15 20.84 9.08
CA LEU A 115 2.38 22.08 9.30
C LEU A 115 1.33 21.90 10.39
N MET A 116 0.63 20.76 10.42
CA MET A 116 -0.35 20.45 11.46
C MET A 116 0.28 20.41 12.85
N CYS A 117 1.47 19.82 12.99
CA CYS A 117 2.22 19.82 14.25
C CYS A 117 2.62 21.24 14.67
N CYS A 118 3.24 22.00 13.77
CA CYS A 118 3.69 23.38 14.03
C CYS A 118 2.54 24.33 14.42
N ARG A 119 1.34 24.06 13.90
CA ARG A 119 0.16 24.93 14.06
C ARG A 119 -0.88 24.38 15.05
N ARG A 120 -0.61 23.24 15.68
CA ARG A 120 -1.56 22.56 16.58
C ARG A 120 -2.94 22.37 15.93
N THR A 121 -2.98 22.09 14.63
CA THR A 121 -4.21 22.06 13.84
C THR A 121 -5.21 21.04 14.36
N SER A 122 -4.75 19.85 14.78
CA SER A 122 -5.61 18.81 15.33
C SER A 122 -6.29 19.21 16.64
N GLU A 123 -5.64 20.07 17.44
CA GLU A 123 -6.24 20.62 18.66
C GLU A 123 -7.31 21.64 18.28
N GLY A 124 -7.00 22.55 17.36
CA GLY A 124 -7.96 23.53 16.85
C GLY A 124 -9.20 22.87 16.26
N GLU A 125 -9.02 21.85 15.47
CA GLU A 125 -10.13 21.06 14.91
C GLU A 125 -11.03 20.46 16.02
N ARG A 126 -10.44 19.84 17.04
CA ARG A 126 -11.22 19.28 18.16
C ARG A 126 -12.01 20.33 18.93
N ILE A 127 -11.43 21.52 19.12
CA ILE A 127 -12.10 22.65 19.78
C ILE A 127 -13.32 23.09 18.97
N VAL A 128 -13.15 23.26 17.66
CA VAL A 128 -14.25 23.66 16.75
C VAL A 128 -15.36 22.60 16.72
N ARG A 129 -15.01 21.34 16.55
CA ARG A 129 -16.00 20.23 16.55
C ARG A 129 -16.74 20.08 17.87
N ALA A 130 -16.09 20.39 18.98
CA ALA A 130 -16.71 20.38 20.30
C ALA A 130 -17.56 21.63 20.60
N ASN A 131 -17.66 22.58 19.63
CA ASN A 131 -18.36 23.85 19.81
C ASN A 131 -17.81 24.69 20.99
N LYS A 132 -16.49 24.55 21.25
CA LYS A 132 -15.77 25.22 22.34
C LYS A 132 -14.80 26.29 21.84
N TRP A 133 -14.97 26.71 20.59
CA TRP A 133 -14.14 27.76 20.03
C TRP A 133 -14.51 29.11 20.65
N GLU A 134 -13.52 29.82 21.18
CA GLU A 134 -13.64 31.17 21.71
C GLU A 134 -12.71 32.10 20.93
N ALA A 135 -13.18 33.30 20.65
CA ALA A 135 -12.36 34.30 19.99
C ALA A 135 -11.26 34.78 20.93
N VAL A 136 -10.02 34.81 20.44
CA VAL A 136 -8.87 35.33 21.17
C VAL A 136 -8.27 36.52 20.44
N SER A 137 -7.84 37.51 21.19
CA SER A 137 -7.33 38.76 20.63
C SER A 137 -5.87 38.68 20.17
N TYR A 138 -5.13 37.64 20.57
CA TYR A 138 -3.78 37.34 20.10
C TYR A 138 -3.60 35.83 19.97
N THR A 139 -2.73 35.45 19.08
CA THR A 139 -2.78 34.10 18.59
C THR A 139 -1.43 33.41 18.76
N HIS A 140 -1.38 32.48 19.66
CA HIS A 140 -0.45 31.37 19.60
C HIS A 140 -0.75 30.42 18.43
N LEU A 141 -1.86 30.63 17.72
CA LEU A 141 -2.22 29.93 16.48
C LEU A 141 -1.71 30.61 15.22
N THR A 142 -1.27 31.87 15.29
CA THR A 142 -0.51 32.48 14.21
C THR A 142 0.93 31.99 14.22
N LEU A 143 1.56 31.96 13.07
CA LEU A 143 3.00 31.79 13.00
C LEU A 143 3.62 32.80 13.98
N PRO A 144 4.61 32.38 14.77
CA PRO A 144 5.44 33.35 15.48
C PRO A 144 6.23 34.12 14.42
N THR A 145 5.57 35.10 13.81
CA THR A 145 6.22 36.13 13.00
C THR A 145 6.87 37.15 13.93
N ARG A 146 7.37 36.73 15.07
CA ARG A 146 8.28 37.57 15.80
C ARG A 146 9.55 37.67 14.96
N ARG A 147 9.61 38.73 14.18
CA ARG A 147 10.87 39.36 13.90
C ARG A 147 11.58 39.50 15.21
N PHE A 148 12.66 38.79 15.39
CA PHE A 148 13.69 39.18 16.34
C PHE A 148 14.24 40.49 15.80
N GLY A 149 13.65 41.60 16.18
CA GLY A 149 14.23 42.92 16.10
C GLY A 149 15.31 42.93 17.14
N GLY A 150 16.54 43.14 16.73
CA GLY A 150 17.70 43.28 17.54
C GLY A 150 17.63 44.44 18.51
#